data_b70ed3a8061686a7faa1c028c68c42d2
#
_entry.id   b70ed3a8061686a7faa1c028c68c42d2
#
_cell.length_a   1.000
_cell.length_b   1.000
_cell.length_c   1.000
_cell.angle_alpha   90.00
_cell.angle_beta   90.00
_cell.angle_gamma   90.00
#
_symmetry.space_group_name_H-M   'P 1'
#
loop_
_entity.id
_entity.type
_entity.pdbx_description
1 polymer ?
#
loop_
_entity_poly.entity_id
_entity_poly.type
_entity_poly.pdbx_seq_one_letter_code
_entity_poly.pdbx_strand_id
1 'polypeptide(L)'
;MSTTTTNVQTTQVYQVFILATPEQIWDAITKPEFTERYFHGVRIELRDGRRFSALGDMGWDEEILEADEPRRLVHRWIAGYDPELAAEEPSRVTWEIQPQEDGTTLLTVVHDQLEGAPKTAASVSGTGWMFVLSNLKTFLETGKPLSG
;
A
#
# COMPACT_ATOMS: atom_id res chain seq x y z
N MET A 1 -1.09 31.03 20.62
CA MET A 1 -1.23 30.62 20.08
C MET A 1 -1.17 29.59 19.63
N SER A 2 -1.13 28.93 19.66
CA SER A 2 -0.82 28.03 19.14
C SER A 2 -1.55 27.46 18.35
N THR A 3 -1.37 27.13 17.60
CA THR A 3 -2.03 26.62 16.76
C THR A 3 -2.04 25.33 16.76
N THR A 4 -2.96 24.78 16.84
CA THR A 4 -3.14 23.59 16.77
C THR A 4 -3.12 23.08 15.51
N THR A 5 -2.16 22.76 15.03
CA THR A 5 -2.10 22.23 13.85
C THR A 5 -2.35 20.84 13.90
N THR A 6 -3.12 20.35 13.06
CA THR A 6 -3.27 18.97 12.90
C THR A 6 -2.01 18.45 12.40
N ASN A 7 -1.40 17.64 13.13
CA ASN A 7 -0.13 17.08 12.75
C ASN A 7 -0.31 15.83 11.93
N VAL A 8 -0.90 16.00 10.76
CA VAL A 8 -0.99 14.88 9.83
C VAL A 8 0.35 14.79 9.14
N GLN A 9 0.97 13.64 9.23
CA GLN A 9 2.28 13.42 8.64
C GLN A 9 2.19 13.40 7.12
N THR A 10 3.07 14.16 6.48
CA THR A 10 3.18 14.17 5.01
C THR A 10 4.13 13.09 4.52
N THR A 11 4.85 12.46 5.44
CA THR A 11 5.66 11.27 5.17
C THR A 11 5.36 10.26 6.27
N GLN A 12 4.87 9.09 5.87
CA GLN A 12 4.50 8.04 6.81
C GLN A 12 5.29 6.78 6.47
N VAL A 13 5.87 6.14 7.47
CA VAL A 13 6.70 4.95 7.29
C VAL A 13 6.15 3.82 8.15
N TYR A 14 5.96 2.66 7.56
CA TYR A 14 5.46 1.48 8.25
C TYR A 14 6.36 0.29 7.89
N GLN A 15 6.64 -0.55 8.88
CA GLN A 15 7.49 -1.72 8.67
C GLN A 15 6.88 -2.94 9.33
N VAL A 16 7.06 -4.10 8.71
CA VAL A 16 6.59 -5.35 9.30
C VAL A 16 7.52 -6.48 8.82
N PHE A 17 7.82 -7.42 9.71
CA PHE A 17 8.54 -8.63 9.34
C PHE A 17 7.50 -9.70 9.00
N ILE A 18 7.68 -10.34 7.84
CA ILE A 18 6.74 -11.36 7.37
C ILE A 18 7.53 -12.65 7.11
N LEU A 19 6.98 -13.77 7.56
CA LEU A 19 7.59 -15.07 7.28
C LEU A 19 7.13 -15.50 5.89
N ALA A 20 7.76 -14.93 4.90
CA ALA A 20 7.50 -15.19 3.49
C ALA A 20 8.73 -14.74 2.68
N THR A 21 8.86 -15.24 1.47
CA THR A 21 9.98 -14.84 0.60
C THR A 21 9.66 -13.50 -0.05
N PRO A 22 10.70 -12.79 -0.53
CA PRO A 22 10.46 -11.55 -1.30
C PRO A 22 9.54 -11.77 -2.50
N GLU A 23 9.67 -12.91 -3.18
CA GLU A 23 8.83 -13.23 -4.34
C GLU A 23 7.35 -13.40 -3.94
N GLN A 24 7.10 -14.03 -2.80
CA GLN A 24 5.74 -14.19 -2.30
C GLN A 24 5.12 -12.84 -1.95
N ILE A 25 5.91 -11.95 -1.36
CA ILE A 25 5.43 -10.61 -1.02
C ILE A 25 5.17 -9.81 -2.30
N TRP A 26 6.09 -9.88 -3.26
CA TRP A 26 5.91 -9.19 -4.54
C TRP A 26 4.62 -9.62 -5.22
N ASP A 27 4.37 -10.93 -5.30
CA ASP A 27 3.15 -11.45 -5.89
C ASP A 27 1.92 -10.97 -5.12
N ALA A 28 2.01 -10.96 -3.80
CA ALA A 28 0.87 -10.58 -2.96
C ALA A 28 0.50 -9.10 -3.11
N ILE A 29 1.44 -8.22 -3.46
CA ILE A 29 1.14 -6.80 -3.59
C ILE A 29 0.86 -6.39 -5.04
N THR A 30 1.09 -7.28 -6.02
CA THR A 30 0.98 -6.92 -7.43
C THR A 30 -0.03 -7.73 -8.22
N LYS A 31 -0.61 -8.77 -7.64
CA LYS A 31 -1.54 -9.65 -8.37
C LYS A 31 -2.93 -9.62 -7.75
N PRO A 32 -3.98 -9.48 -8.58
CA PRO A 32 -5.34 -9.27 -8.05
C PRO A 32 -5.89 -10.45 -7.26
N GLU A 33 -5.50 -11.68 -7.61
CA GLU A 33 -5.97 -12.86 -6.87
C GLU A 33 -5.49 -12.88 -5.43
N PHE A 34 -4.41 -12.14 -5.11
CA PHE A 34 -3.94 -12.00 -3.76
C PHE A 34 -4.47 -10.73 -3.10
N THR A 35 -4.41 -9.59 -3.78
CA THR A 35 -4.78 -8.31 -3.17
C THR A 35 -6.25 -8.28 -2.77
N GLU A 36 -7.13 -8.93 -3.54
CA GLU A 36 -8.55 -8.96 -3.19
C GLU A 36 -8.81 -9.65 -1.85
N ARG A 37 -7.87 -10.48 -1.38
CA ARG A 37 -8.02 -11.24 -0.15
C ARG A 37 -7.70 -10.41 1.11
N TYR A 38 -6.78 -9.45 1.00
CA TYR A 38 -6.33 -8.73 2.19
C TYR A 38 -6.39 -7.21 2.07
N PHE A 39 -6.59 -6.66 0.88
CA PHE A 39 -6.54 -5.21 0.66
C PHE A 39 -7.96 -4.67 0.45
N HIS A 40 -8.82 -4.90 1.41
CA HIS A 40 -10.22 -4.43 1.41
C HIS A 40 -11.02 -4.84 0.16
N GLY A 41 -10.66 -5.98 -0.43
CA GLY A 41 -11.35 -6.46 -1.65
C GLY A 41 -10.88 -5.82 -2.94
N VAL A 42 -9.88 -4.94 -2.87
CA VAL A 42 -9.38 -4.25 -4.06
C VAL A 42 -8.51 -5.20 -4.88
N ARG A 43 -8.82 -5.32 -6.16
CA ARG A 43 -8.03 -6.14 -7.09
C ARG A 43 -6.99 -5.22 -7.73
N ILE A 44 -5.72 -5.52 -7.53
CA ILE A 44 -4.61 -4.70 -8.01
C ILE A 44 -3.80 -5.50 -9.02
N GLU A 45 -3.50 -4.88 -10.16
CA GLU A 45 -2.73 -5.52 -11.21
C GLU A 45 -1.77 -4.53 -11.83
N LEU A 46 -0.53 -4.95 -12.09
CA LEU A 46 0.44 -4.11 -12.79
C LEU A 46 0.46 -4.51 -14.26
N ARG A 47 0.31 -3.53 -15.14
CA ARG A 47 0.48 -3.75 -16.57
C ARG A 47 0.71 -2.41 -17.28
N ASP A 48 1.48 -2.45 -18.36
CA ASP A 48 1.70 -1.27 -19.20
C ASP A 48 2.21 -0.05 -18.43
N GLY A 49 3.05 -0.27 -17.42
CA GLY A 49 3.63 0.81 -16.63
C GLY A 49 2.65 1.46 -15.65
N ARG A 50 1.50 0.85 -15.42
CA ARG A 50 0.48 1.39 -14.53
C ARG A 50 0.00 0.34 -13.55
N ARG A 51 -0.46 0.82 -12.39
CA ARG A 51 -1.02 -0.02 -11.34
C ARG A 51 -2.54 0.18 -11.39
N PHE A 52 -3.24 -0.82 -11.86
CA PHE A 52 -4.69 -0.77 -11.99
C PHE A 52 -5.35 -1.33 -10.72
N SER A 53 -6.37 -0.63 -10.23
CA SER A 53 -7.13 -1.05 -9.05
C SER A 53 -8.61 -1.10 -9.41
N ALA A 54 -9.29 -2.12 -8.92
CA ALA A 54 -10.73 -2.27 -9.13
C ALA A 54 -11.39 -2.69 -7.82
N LEU A 55 -12.52 -2.06 -7.51
CA LEU A 55 -13.32 -2.38 -6.34
C LEU A 55 -14.78 -2.33 -6.76
N GLY A 56 -15.41 -3.47 -6.88
CA GLY A 56 -16.77 -3.56 -7.42
C GLY A 56 -16.78 -3.00 -8.85
N ASP A 57 -17.64 -2.02 -9.09
CA ASP A 57 -17.76 -1.39 -10.39
C ASP A 57 -16.81 -0.20 -10.56
N MET A 58 -16.04 0.14 -9.51
CA MET A 58 -15.12 1.25 -9.57
C MET A 58 -13.76 0.77 -10.05
N GLY A 59 -13.08 1.60 -10.82
CA GLY A 59 -11.73 1.30 -11.26
C GLY A 59 -10.93 2.58 -11.37
N TRP A 60 -9.64 2.51 -11.08
CA TRP A 60 -8.72 3.63 -11.23
C TRP A 60 -7.32 3.09 -11.47
N ASP A 61 -6.42 3.95 -11.89
CA ASP A 61 -5.05 3.53 -12.12
C ASP A 61 -4.07 4.62 -11.74
N GLU A 62 -2.85 4.21 -11.49
CA GLU A 62 -1.79 5.08 -11.01
C GLU A 62 -0.52 4.81 -11.80
N GLU A 63 0.31 5.83 -11.93
CA GLU A 63 1.59 5.71 -12.62
C GLU A 63 2.57 4.90 -11.77
N ILE A 64 3.28 3.95 -12.37
CA ILE A 64 4.37 3.25 -11.73
C ILE A 64 5.65 4.03 -12.01
N LEU A 65 6.33 4.45 -10.96
CA LEU A 65 7.57 5.21 -11.06
C LEU A 65 8.80 4.31 -11.12
N GLU A 66 8.72 3.15 -10.46
CA GLU A 66 9.82 2.18 -10.45
C GLU A 66 9.26 0.80 -10.12
N ALA A 67 9.69 -0.21 -10.83
CA ALA A 67 9.34 -1.60 -10.53
C ALA A 67 10.59 -2.46 -10.67
N ASP A 68 11.20 -2.80 -9.54
CA ASP A 68 12.40 -3.64 -9.49
C ASP A 68 12.02 -4.91 -8.72
N GLU A 69 11.46 -5.85 -9.44
CA GLU A 69 10.96 -7.11 -8.86
C GLU A 69 12.11 -7.98 -8.36
N PRO A 70 12.04 -8.55 -7.17
CA PRO A 70 10.99 -8.44 -6.16
C PRO A 70 11.41 -7.52 -5.00
N ARG A 71 12.18 -6.47 -5.26
CA ARG A 71 12.81 -5.68 -4.21
C ARG A 71 12.12 -4.34 -3.94
N ARG A 72 11.58 -3.72 -4.97
CA ARG A 72 11.10 -2.35 -4.80
C ARG A 72 10.03 -2.00 -5.81
N LEU A 73 8.94 -1.41 -5.33
CA LEU A 73 7.86 -0.90 -6.19
C LEU A 73 7.55 0.51 -5.73
N VAL A 74 7.57 1.47 -6.65
CA VAL A 74 7.22 2.86 -6.36
C VAL A 74 6.13 3.28 -7.33
N HIS A 75 5.04 3.82 -6.80
CA HIS A 75 3.94 4.28 -7.65
C HIS A 75 3.27 5.51 -7.05
N ARG A 76 2.54 6.24 -7.88
CA ARG A 76 1.68 7.29 -7.39
C ARG A 76 0.50 6.67 -6.65
N TRP A 77 -0.09 7.41 -5.76
CA TRP A 77 -1.25 6.95 -5.00
C TRP A 77 -2.42 7.90 -5.21
N ILE A 78 -3.54 7.34 -5.65
CA ILE A 78 -4.80 8.05 -5.79
C ILE A 78 -5.85 7.21 -5.07
N ALA A 79 -6.60 7.84 -4.16
CA ALA A 79 -7.66 7.12 -3.45
C ALA A 79 -8.94 7.13 -4.30
N GLY A 80 -8.90 6.37 -5.38
CA GLY A 80 -9.97 6.37 -6.38
C GLY A 80 -11.32 5.84 -5.91
N TYR A 81 -11.34 5.25 -4.71
CA TYR A 81 -12.57 4.73 -4.14
C TYR A 81 -13.40 5.82 -3.43
N ASP A 82 -12.86 7.02 -3.27
CA ASP A 82 -13.56 8.11 -2.57
C ASP A 82 -13.40 9.40 -3.38
N PRO A 83 -14.50 10.01 -3.86
CA PRO A 83 -14.40 11.19 -4.72
C PRO A 83 -13.68 12.38 -4.09
N GLU A 84 -13.82 12.60 -2.79
CA GLU A 84 -13.14 13.71 -2.13
C GLU A 84 -11.65 13.48 -2.05
N LEU A 85 -11.23 12.26 -1.75
CA LEU A 85 -9.81 11.92 -1.68
C LEU A 85 -9.19 11.89 -3.08
N ALA A 86 -9.94 11.38 -4.06
CA ALA A 86 -9.44 11.27 -5.42
C ALA A 86 -9.24 12.65 -6.07
N ALA A 87 -9.88 13.67 -5.54
CA ALA A 87 -9.73 15.03 -6.06
C ALA A 87 -8.44 15.70 -5.58
N GLU A 88 -7.77 15.11 -4.59
CA GLU A 88 -6.51 15.65 -4.08
C GLU A 88 -5.35 15.28 -5.01
N GLU A 89 -4.22 15.94 -4.84
CA GLU A 89 -3.04 15.64 -5.66
C GLU A 89 -2.54 14.23 -5.39
N PRO A 90 -2.06 13.53 -6.41
CA PRO A 90 -1.50 12.19 -6.19
C PRO A 90 -0.30 12.26 -5.25
N SER A 91 -0.21 11.32 -4.34
CA SER A 91 0.94 11.15 -3.46
C SER A 91 1.82 10.02 -3.99
N ARG A 92 2.75 9.52 -3.17
CA ARG A 92 3.68 8.48 -3.62
C ARG A 92 3.77 7.38 -2.58
N VAL A 93 3.75 6.13 -3.03
CA VAL A 93 3.95 4.98 -2.16
C VAL A 93 5.16 4.21 -2.65
N THR A 94 6.04 3.85 -1.72
CA THR A 94 7.22 3.03 -1.98
C THR A 94 7.11 1.77 -1.14
N TRP A 95 7.26 0.62 -1.80
CA TRP A 95 7.32 -0.69 -1.13
C TRP A 95 8.75 -1.17 -1.25
N GLU A 96 9.40 -1.47 -0.12
CA GLU A 96 10.75 -2.03 -0.11
C GLU A 96 10.72 -3.40 0.54
N ILE A 97 11.27 -4.39 -0.12
CA ILE A 97 11.20 -5.79 0.27
C ILE A 97 12.62 -6.29 0.48
N GLN A 98 12.98 -6.56 1.75
CA GLN A 98 14.37 -6.91 2.09
C GLN A 98 14.42 -8.24 2.82
N PRO A 99 15.00 -9.28 2.20
CA PRO A 99 15.13 -10.57 2.87
C PRO A 99 16.10 -10.47 4.03
N GLN A 100 15.80 -11.19 5.11
CA GLN A 100 16.62 -11.22 6.32
C GLN A 100 17.31 -12.57 6.45
N GLU A 101 18.34 -12.62 7.28
CA GLU A 101 19.09 -13.86 7.46
C GLU A 101 18.29 -14.96 8.15
N ASP A 102 17.29 -14.59 8.94
CA ASP A 102 16.49 -15.57 9.69
C ASP A 102 15.33 -16.16 8.89
N GLY A 103 15.25 -15.87 7.61
CA GLY A 103 14.19 -16.40 6.77
C GLY A 103 12.94 -15.53 6.68
N THR A 104 12.89 -14.44 7.46
CA THR A 104 11.80 -13.47 7.32
C THR A 104 12.18 -12.44 6.26
N THR A 105 11.22 -11.64 5.86
CA THR A 105 11.45 -10.52 4.94
C THR A 105 10.90 -9.26 5.60
N LEU A 106 11.70 -8.20 5.58
CA LEU A 106 11.26 -6.91 6.10
C LEU A 106 10.56 -6.16 4.96
N LEU A 107 9.29 -5.86 5.16
CA LEU A 107 8.54 -5.04 4.23
C LEU A 107 8.41 -3.64 4.81
N THR A 108 8.87 -2.65 4.05
CA THR A 108 8.75 -1.25 4.43
C THR A 108 7.83 -0.55 3.44
N VAL A 109 6.86 0.19 3.93
CA VAL A 109 6.01 1.03 3.10
C VAL A 109 6.26 2.48 3.50
N VAL A 110 6.61 3.30 2.52
CA VAL A 110 6.77 4.74 2.73
C VAL A 110 5.70 5.43 1.88
N HIS A 111 4.82 6.18 2.53
CA HIS A 111 3.81 6.96 1.83
C HIS A 111 4.15 8.42 2.06
N ASP A 112 4.59 9.10 1.00
CA ASP A 112 5.06 10.47 1.11
C ASP A 112 4.46 11.35 0.02
N GLN A 113 4.91 12.60 -0.06
CA GLN A 113 4.37 13.59 -0.98
C GLN A 113 2.87 13.80 -0.72
N LEU A 114 2.51 13.84 0.55
CA LEU A 114 1.11 14.01 0.97
C LEU A 114 0.75 15.48 1.24
N GLU A 115 1.65 16.41 0.93
CA GLU A 115 1.43 17.85 1.19
C GLU A 115 0.18 18.37 0.47
N GLY A 116 -0.07 17.88 -0.75
CA GLY A 116 -1.24 18.28 -1.52
C GLY A 116 -2.44 17.36 -1.33
N ALA A 117 -2.36 16.43 -0.36
CA ALA A 117 -3.40 15.44 -0.14
C ALA A 117 -3.68 15.25 1.36
N PRO A 118 -4.11 16.30 2.06
CA PRO A 118 -4.28 16.21 3.52
C PRO A 118 -5.37 15.24 3.96
N LYS A 119 -6.44 15.10 3.19
CA LYS A 119 -7.51 14.15 3.55
C LYS A 119 -7.03 12.71 3.33
N THR A 120 -6.28 12.49 2.26
CA THR A 120 -5.66 11.19 2.00
C THR A 120 -4.69 10.86 3.13
N ALA A 121 -3.84 11.82 3.54
CA ALA A 121 -2.89 11.60 4.62
C ALA A 121 -3.59 11.18 5.91
N ALA A 122 -4.71 11.83 6.24
CA ALA A 122 -5.48 11.48 7.43
C ALA A 122 -6.12 10.09 7.29
N SER A 123 -6.58 9.74 6.10
CA SER A 123 -7.24 8.46 5.85
C SER A 123 -6.30 7.27 5.97
N VAL A 124 -5.06 7.41 5.47
CA VAL A 124 -4.11 6.28 5.46
C VAL A 124 -3.30 6.17 6.74
N SER A 125 -3.24 7.22 7.55
CA SER A 125 -2.47 7.19 8.79
C SER A 125 -3.21 6.38 9.87
N GLY A 126 -2.58 6.22 10.99
CA GLY A 126 -3.18 5.46 12.09
C GLY A 126 -3.41 4.02 11.69
N THR A 127 -4.67 3.60 11.60
CA THR A 127 -4.98 2.22 11.34
C THR A 127 -5.00 1.84 9.85
N GLY A 128 -4.97 2.80 8.93
CA GLY A 128 -5.08 2.49 7.51
C GLY A 128 -4.00 1.52 7.02
N TRP A 129 -2.77 1.99 6.97
CA TRP A 129 -1.66 1.13 6.53
C TRP A 129 -1.39 0.00 7.50
N MET A 130 -1.52 0.25 8.82
CA MET A 130 -1.26 -0.81 9.80
C MET A 130 -2.19 -1.99 9.61
N PHE A 131 -3.47 -1.72 9.32
CA PHE A 131 -4.43 -2.80 9.10
C PHE A 131 -4.09 -3.59 7.84
N VAL A 132 -3.77 -2.90 6.75
CA VAL A 132 -3.42 -3.56 5.48
C VAL A 132 -2.20 -4.45 5.66
N LEU A 133 -1.15 -3.94 6.33
CA LEU A 133 0.08 -4.70 6.51
C LEU A 133 -0.10 -5.87 7.46
N SER A 134 -0.88 -5.70 8.52
CA SER A 134 -1.18 -6.80 9.43
C SER A 134 -1.99 -7.88 8.73
N ASN A 135 -2.94 -7.48 7.88
CA ASN A 135 -3.76 -8.40 7.12
C ASN A 135 -2.90 -9.16 6.10
N LEU A 136 -2.01 -8.46 5.41
CA LEU A 136 -1.08 -9.07 4.46
C LEU A 136 -0.18 -10.10 5.16
N LYS A 137 0.39 -9.71 6.30
CA LYS A 137 1.26 -10.62 7.07
C LYS A 137 0.51 -11.88 7.46
N THR A 138 -0.67 -11.73 8.04
CA THR A 138 -1.47 -12.87 8.48
C THR A 138 -1.84 -13.76 7.31
N PHE A 139 -2.24 -13.15 6.19
CA PHE A 139 -2.61 -13.89 4.99
C PHE A 139 -1.43 -14.72 4.47
N LEU A 140 -0.26 -14.11 4.37
CA LEU A 140 0.92 -14.82 3.84
C LEU A 140 1.41 -15.92 4.79
N GLU A 141 1.30 -15.70 6.09
CA GLU A 141 1.81 -16.66 7.06
C GLU A 141 0.84 -17.79 7.38
N THR A 142 -0.46 -17.56 7.23
CA THR A 142 -1.47 -18.56 7.60
C THR A 142 -2.37 -19.01 6.46
N GLY A 143 -2.35 -18.30 5.33
CA GLY A 143 -3.25 -18.57 4.22
C GLY A 143 -4.62 -17.93 4.35
N LYS A 144 -4.87 -17.20 5.45
CA LYS A 144 -6.16 -16.54 5.69
C LYS A 144 -5.93 -15.12 6.16
N PRO A 145 -6.71 -14.14 5.66
CA PRO A 145 -6.58 -12.76 6.14
C PRO A 145 -7.15 -12.61 7.54
N LEU A 146 -6.83 -11.48 8.19
CA LEU A 146 -7.38 -11.16 9.51
C LEU A 146 -8.89 -10.99 9.42
N SER A 147 -9.35 -10.33 8.38
CA SER A 147 -10.77 -10.17 8.17
C SER A 147 -11.02 -10.26 6.69
N GLY A 148 -11.98 -10.97 6.38
CA GLY A 148 -12.20 -11.26 5.02
C GLY A 148 -13.29 -10.72 4.34
#